data_d19864c606d66ad27b9c6c277c965c46
#
_entry.id   d19864c606d66ad27b9c6c277c965c46
#
_cell.length_a   1.000
_cell.length_b   1.000
_cell.length_c   1.000
_cell.angle_alpha   90.00
_cell.angle_beta   90.00
_cell.angle_gamma   90.00
#
_symmetry.space_group_name_H-M   'P 1'
#
loop_
_entity.id
_entity.type
_entity.pdbx_description
1 polymer ?
#
loop_
_entity_poly.entity_id
_entity_poly.type
_entity_poly.pdbx_seq_one_letter_code
_entity_poly.pdbx_strand_id
1 'polypeptide(L)'
;GGGGNAVENMVRNNVEGVDFIIVNTDVAALKAKDGSAMERVQIGRKTTKGRGAGGKPPVAAESAKENSDDIEEALNGASLVFVAAGMGGGTGTGAAPVIAEIAKKKGILTVGVVTKPFEFEREYKMNLALQGIAELRKYVDALIIVPNQKLLSIKEKNISIKAAYAMVDNVLYQAVKGISDLITHDGFINIDFEDVRSTLEGAGDAHMAIGHGSGDTRAEEAVAEVVNSPLLETSIKNAGKLLVNLTMSEDTPLDDAEKVMQLLTQSASKDVQVIHGVDFDSDLKDEMVITVIATCFKDSEGHSMITSDEAVAKTVLASTPTEDTGSEKSADNSFTESLIFPETPANAGESGDDDPFTELSALLNNRGN
;
A
#
# COMPACT_ATOMS: atom_id res chain seq x y z
N GLY A 1 2.31 9.31 6.91
CA GLY A 1 2.70 7.91 6.72
C GLY A 1 3.04 7.61 5.27
N GLY A 2 3.34 6.35 4.94
CA GLY A 2 3.79 5.94 3.61
C GLY A 2 2.86 6.37 2.48
N GLY A 3 1.56 6.15 2.60
CA GLY A 3 0.60 6.58 1.57
C GLY A 3 0.66 8.08 1.26
N GLY A 4 0.82 8.93 2.28
CA GLY A 4 0.96 10.37 2.05
C GLY A 4 2.28 10.77 1.37
N ASN A 5 3.35 10.00 1.54
CA ASN A 5 4.60 10.23 0.82
C ASN A 5 4.48 9.80 -0.65
N ALA A 6 3.81 8.69 -0.91
CA ALA A 6 3.53 8.23 -2.27
C ALA A 6 2.69 9.28 -3.04
N VAL A 7 1.63 9.83 -2.42
CA VAL A 7 0.81 10.90 -3.03
C VAL A 7 1.65 12.15 -3.31
N GLU A 8 2.52 12.59 -2.36
CA GLU A 8 3.42 13.72 -2.61
C GLU A 8 4.35 13.46 -3.80
N ASN A 9 4.83 12.22 -3.95
CA ASN A 9 5.65 11.83 -5.10
C ASN A 9 4.85 11.89 -6.41
N MET A 10 3.58 11.45 -6.40
CA MET A 10 2.68 11.54 -7.55
C MET A 10 2.44 12.98 -7.99
N VAL A 11 2.19 13.88 -7.04
CA VAL A 11 2.01 15.31 -7.32
C VAL A 11 3.28 15.93 -7.89
N ARG A 12 4.46 15.59 -7.34
CA ARG A 12 5.74 16.10 -7.85
C ARG A 12 6.06 15.62 -9.27
N ASN A 13 5.64 14.42 -9.61
CA ASN A 13 5.83 13.83 -10.94
C ASN A 13 4.67 14.12 -11.89
N ASN A 14 3.80 15.08 -11.51
CA ASN A 14 2.72 15.62 -12.34
C ASN A 14 1.86 14.53 -13.01
N VAL A 15 1.32 13.60 -12.20
CA VAL A 15 0.33 12.64 -12.71
C VAL A 15 -0.92 13.40 -13.09
N GLU A 16 -1.23 13.42 -14.38
CA GLU A 16 -2.32 14.19 -14.95
C GLU A 16 -3.68 13.50 -14.77
N GLY A 17 -4.75 14.29 -14.75
CA GLY A 17 -6.13 13.78 -14.68
C GLY A 17 -6.53 13.13 -13.36
N VAL A 18 -5.74 13.30 -12.28
CA VAL A 18 -5.98 12.72 -10.96
C VAL A 18 -6.06 13.81 -9.90
N ASP A 19 -7.13 13.81 -9.12
CA ASP A 19 -7.25 14.62 -7.92
C ASP A 19 -6.63 13.92 -6.72
N PHE A 20 -5.84 14.65 -5.94
CA PHE A 20 -5.11 14.09 -4.81
C PHE A 20 -5.70 14.52 -3.47
N ILE A 21 -6.04 13.54 -2.64
CA ILE A 21 -6.59 13.75 -1.30
C ILE A 21 -5.66 13.09 -0.28
N ILE A 22 -5.17 13.86 0.69
CA ILE A 22 -4.41 13.33 1.82
C ILE A 22 -5.27 13.32 3.07
N VAL A 23 -5.45 12.14 3.65
CA VAL A 23 -6.21 11.93 4.88
C VAL A 23 -5.28 11.58 6.02
N ASN A 24 -5.36 12.27 7.15
CA ASN A 24 -4.56 11.93 8.33
C ASN A 24 -5.23 12.36 9.64
N THR A 25 -4.91 11.64 10.72
CA THR A 25 -5.25 11.99 12.11
C THR A 25 -4.25 12.98 12.74
N ASP A 26 -3.09 13.19 12.10
CA ASP A 26 -2.00 14.05 12.57
C ASP A 26 -1.94 15.33 11.73
N VAL A 27 -2.25 16.47 12.36
CA VAL A 27 -2.26 17.79 11.72
C VAL A 27 -0.85 18.23 11.31
N ALA A 28 0.18 17.91 12.09
CA ALA A 28 1.54 18.27 11.75
C ALA A 28 1.98 17.53 10.47
N ALA A 29 1.62 16.25 10.36
CA ALA A 29 1.89 15.47 9.16
C ALA A 29 1.13 15.98 7.92
N LEU A 30 -0.11 16.48 8.09
CA LEU A 30 -0.87 17.10 6.99
C LEU A 30 -0.23 18.42 6.52
N LYS A 31 0.22 19.23 7.47
CA LYS A 31 0.86 20.53 7.17
C LYS A 31 2.26 20.39 6.58
N ALA A 32 2.98 19.32 6.92
CA ALA A 32 4.32 19.06 6.42
C ALA A 32 4.37 18.64 4.96
N LYS A 33 3.21 18.30 4.37
CA LYS A 33 3.10 17.94 2.96
C LYS A 33 2.97 19.21 2.11
N ASP A 34 3.94 19.40 1.22
CA ASP A 34 3.97 20.54 0.31
C ASP A 34 3.15 20.22 -0.95
N GLY A 35 2.35 21.18 -1.39
CA GLY A 35 1.57 21.05 -2.63
C GLY A 35 0.19 21.74 -2.53
N SER A 36 -0.03 22.72 -3.38
CA SER A 36 -1.33 23.39 -3.57
C SER A 36 -2.35 22.51 -4.33
N ALA A 37 -1.87 21.45 -5.00
CA ALA A 37 -2.67 20.53 -5.81
C ALA A 37 -3.28 19.36 -5.01
N MET A 38 -3.19 19.40 -3.67
CA MET A 38 -3.68 18.31 -2.81
C MET A 38 -4.75 18.82 -1.85
N GLU A 39 -5.88 18.14 -1.82
CA GLU A 39 -6.87 18.33 -0.77
C GLU A 39 -6.39 17.65 0.54
N ARG A 40 -6.67 18.28 1.67
CA ARG A 40 -6.24 17.79 2.99
C ARG A 40 -7.44 17.59 3.90
N VAL A 41 -7.73 16.34 4.20
CA VAL A 41 -8.83 15.95 5.10
C VAL A 41 -8.25 15.53 6.45
N GLN A 42 -8.48 16.34 7.47
CA GLN A 42 -8.16 15.96 8.85
C GLN A 42 -9.30 15.12 9.42
N ILE A 43 -8.99 13.90 9.84
CA ILE A 43 -9.92 13.00 10.51
C ILE A 43 -9.64 12.91 12.02
N GLY A 44 -10.69 12.63 12.82
CA GLY A 44 -10.58 12.47 14.27
C GLY A 44 -10.27 13.77 15.02
N ARG A 45 -10.89 14.86 14.61
CA ARG A 45 -10.69 16.19 15.23
C ARG A 45 -10.98 16.14 16.74
N LYS A 46 -11.99 15.39 17.18
CA LYS A 46 -12.35 15.18 18.58
C LYS A 46 -11.56 14.01 19.17
N THR A 47 -11.54 12.87 18.48
CA THR A 47 -10.92 11.60 18.92
C THR A 47 -9.43 11.73 19.16
N THR A 48 -8.66 12.29 18.22
CA THR A 48 -7.19 12.39 18.31
C THR A 48 -6.69 13.78 18.67
N LYS A 49 -7.53 14.80 18.55
CA LYS A 49 -7.16 16.22 18.74
C LYS A 49 -5.95 16.63 17.90
N GLY A 50 -5.80 16.04 16.71
CA GLY A 50 -4.72 16.31 15.77
C GLY A 50 -3.36 15.70 16.13
N ARG A 51 -3.29 14.79 17.12
CA ARG A 51 -2.02 14.18 17.59
C ARG A 51 -1.68 12.83 16.94
N GLY A 52 -2.50 12.39 15.98
CA GLY A 52 -2.34 11.06 15.36
C GLY A 52 -3.03 9.95 16.16
N ALA A 53 -3.12 8.76 15.57
CA ALA A 53 -3.80 7.59 16.15
C ALA A 53 -2.92 6.78 17.11
N GLY A 54 -1.67 7.18 17.35
CA GLY A 54 -0.75 6.50 18.29
C GLY A 54 -0.47 5.04 17.95
N GLY A 55 -0.44 4.69 16.65
CA GLY A 55 -0.23 3.31 16.19
C GLY A 55 -1.43 2.37 16.40
N LYS A 56 -2.60 2.90 16.76
CA LYS A 56 -3.80 2.12 17.08
C LYS A 56 -4.83 2.20 15.95
N PRO A 57 -5.02 1.13 15.14
CA PRO A 57 -6.00 1.12 14.04
C PRO A 57 -7.45 1.42 14.49
N PRO A 58 -7.97 0.91 15.61
CA PRO A 58 -9.34 1.24 16.04
C PRO A 58 -9.57 2.74 16.24
N VAL A 59 -8.58 3.46 16.79
CA VAL A 59 -8.66 4.93 16.97
C VAL A 59 -8.73 5.64 15.61
N ALA A 60 -7.99 5.15 14.62
CA ALA A 60 -8.04 5.73 13.27
C ALA A 60 -9.34 5.42 12.53
N ALA A 61 -9.88 4.21 12.70
CA ALA A 61 -11.18 3.85 12.14
C ALA A 61 -12.30 4.72 12.74
N GLU A 62 -12.31 4.92 14.05
CA GLU A 62 -13.24 5.83 14.71
C GLU A 62 -13.07 7.27 14.23
N SER A 63 -11.82 7.72 14.05
CA SER A 63 -11.50 9.04 13.51
C SER A 63 -12.03 9.24 12.09
N ALA A 64 -11.94 8.23 11.23
CA ALA A 64 -12.50 8.29 9.88
C ALA A 64 -14.03 8.33 9.91
N LYS A 65 -14.66 7.56 10.80
CA LYS A 65 -16.12 7.59 11.01
C LYS A 65 -16.60 8.93 11.57
N GLU A 66 -15.83 9.56 12.45
CA GLU A 66 -16.13 10.90 12.98
C GLU A 66 -16.24 11.96 11.88
N ASN A 67 -15.44 11.82 10.83
CA ASN A 67 -15.36 12.75 9.71
C ASN A 67 -15.82 12.13 8.38
N SER A 68 -16.81 11.24 8.43
CA SER A 68 -17.37 10.59 7.22
C SER A 68 -17.86 11.59 6.20
N ASP A 69 -18.54 12.65 6.64
CA ASP A 69 -19.09 13.67 5.77
C ASP A 69 -17.99 14.43 5.00
N ASP A 70 -16.88 14.79 5.69
CA ASP A 70 -15.72 15.43 5.05
C ASP A 70 -15.10 14.50 3.99
N ILE A 71 -15.05 13.18 4.27
CA ILE A 71 -14.54 12.18 3.31
C ILE A 71 -15.50 12.01 2.14
N GLU A 72 -16.80 11.94 2.39
CA GLU A 72 -17.82 11.85 1.35
C GLU A 72 -17.80 13.05 0.40
N GLU A 73 -17.61 14.27 0.95
CA GLU A 73 -17.50 15.50 0.17
C GLU A 73 -16.25 15.45 -0.72
N ALA A 74 -15.11 15.06 -0.18
CA ALA A 74 -13.86 14.93 -0.93
C ALA A 74 -13.92 13.87 -2.06
N LEU A 75 -14.82 12.88 -1.97
CA LEU A 75 -15.02 11.85 -2.98
C LEU A 75 -16.11 12.15 -3.99
N ASN A 76 -16.74 13.35 -3.93
CA ASN A 76 -17.81 13.69 -4.84
C ASN A 76 -17.31 13.83 -6.29
N GLY A 77 -18.05 13.23 -7.21
CA GLY A 77 -17.75 13.29 -8.64
C GLY A 77 -16.70 12.26 -9.12
N ALA A 78 -16.07 11.52 -8.21
CA ALA A 78 -15.13 10.47 -8.59
C ALA A 78 -15.85 9.26 -9.19
N SER A 79 -15.31 8.73 -10.29
CA SER A 79 -15.72 7.45 -10.90
C SER A 79 -14.82 6.31 -10.47
N LEU A 80 -13.56 6.61 -10.10
CA LEU A 80 -12.55 5.70 -9.60
C LEU A 80 -11.81 6.32 -8.42
N VAL A 81 -11.55 5.55 -7.40
CA VAL A 81 -10.75 5.96 -6.22
C VAL A 81 -9.64 4.96 -5.95
N PHE A 82 -8.42 5.44 -5.85
CA PHE A 82 -7.28 4.69 -5.33
C PHE A 82 -7.10 4.98 -3.84
N VAL A 83 -7.23 3.97 -3.02
CA VAL A 83 -6.98 4.06 -1.58
C VAL A 83 -5.55 3.57 -1.30
N ALA A 84 -4.60 4.52 -1.29
CA ALA A 84 -3.19 4.22 -1.05
C ALA A 84 -2.83 4.34 0.44
N ALA A 85 -2.31 3.26 1.03
CA ALA A 85 -1.95 3.26 2.44
C ALA A 85 -0.78 2.31 2.79
N GLY A 86 0.06 2.73 3.74
CA GLY A 86 0.99 1.82 4.41
C GLY A 86 0.28 1.12 5.57
N MET A 87 0.21 -0.21 5.52
CA MET A 87 -0.39 -1.03 6.57
C MET A 87 0.59 -1.32 7.71
N GLY A 88 0.07 -1.64 8.89
CA GLY A 88 0.84 -1.89 10.11
C GLY A 88 0.99 -0.69 11.04
N GLY A 89 0.59 0.51 10.59
CA GLY A 89 0.46 1.70 11.42
C GLY A 89 -0.95 1.89 11.97
N GLY A 90 -1.21 3.05 12.60
CA GLY A 90 -2.56 3.39 13.08
C GLY A 90 -3.46 3.89 11.96
N THR A 91 -3.10 5.03 11.37
CA THR A 91 -3.96 5.77 10.43
C THR A 91 -4.25 4.97 9.15
N GLY A 92 -3.22 4.49 8.44
CA GLY A 92 -3.42 3.74 7.19
C GLY A 92 -4.23 2.46 7.43
N THR A 93 -3.85 1.67 8.44
CA THR A 93 -4.50 0.39 8.76
C THR A 93 -5.97 0.55 9.16
N GLY A 94 -6.30 1.59 9.93
CA GLY A 94 -7.66 1.77 10.47
C GLY A 94 -8.57 2.63 9.59
N ALA A 95 -8.03 3.70 8.98
CA ALA A 95 -8.86 4.62 8.19
C ALA A 95 -9.11 4.15 6.75
N ALA A 96 -8.14 3.46 6.11
CA ALA A 96 -8.30 3.02 4.72
C ALA A 96 -9.54 2.14 4.49
N PRO A 97 -9.86 1.14 5.35
CA PRO A 97 -11.10 0.37 5.19
C PRO A 97 -12.36 1.22 5.28
N VAL A 98 -12.40 2.21 6.17
CA VAL A 98 -13.57 3.10 6.32
C VAL A 98 -13.73 4.00 5.10
N ILE A 99 -12.64 4.54 4.56
CA ILE A 99 -12.66 5.35 3.33
C ILE A 99 -13.15 4.50 2.15
N ALA A 100 -12.65 3.27 2.01
CA ALA A 100 -13.08 2.36 0.97
C ALA A 100 -14.57 1.98 1.12
N GLU A 101 -15.06 1.79 2.35
CA GLU A 101 -16.48 1.55 2.63
C GLU A 101 -17.35 2.71 2.15
N ILE A 102 -16.93 3.95 2.40
CA ILE A 102 -17.62 5.17 1.95
C ILE A 102 -17.64 5.23 0.42
N ALA A 103 -16.49 5.02 -0.23
CA ALA A 103 -16.39 5.01 -1.69
C ALA A 103 -17.29 3.94 -2.32
N LYS A 104 -17.27 2.72 -1.78
CA LYS A 104 -18.12 1.61 -2.24
C LYS A 104 -19.61 1.92 -2.10
N LYS A 105 -20.05 2.53 -0.98
CA LYS A 105 -21.45 2.95 -0.77
C LYS A 105 -21.89 4.01 -1.79
N LYS A 106 -20.98 4.82 -2.29
CA LYS A 106 -21.24 5.81 -3.36
C LYS A 106 -21.23 5.17 -4.77
N GLY A 107 -20.96 3.86 -4.90
CA GLY A 107 -20.85 3.17 -6.19
C GLY A 107 -19.60 3.53 -7.00
N ILE A 108 -18.56 4.04 -6.34
CA ILE A 108 -17.28 4.40 -6.96
C ILE A 108 -16.43 3.14 -7.09
N LEU A 109 -15.85 2.90 -8.27
CA LEU A 109 -14.86 1.82 -8.46
C LEU A 109 -13.69 2.06 -7.51
N THR A 110 -13.43 1.12 -6.61
CA THR A 110 -12.47 1.34 -5.51
C THR A 110 -11.31 0.36 -5.61
N VAL A 111 -10.10 0.88 -5.80
CA VAL A 111 -8.87 0.10 -5.87
C VAL A 111 -8.00 0.37 -4.64
N GLY A 112 -7.73 -0.66 -3.86
CA GLY A 112 -6.79 -0.57 -2.75
C GLY A 112 -5.36 -0.79 -3.24
N VAL A 113 -4.42 0.10 -2.88
CA VAL A 113 -2.99 -0.05 -3.17
C VAL A 113 -2.23 0.11 -1.86
N VAL A 114 -1.82 -1.01 -1.27
CA VAL A 114 -1.31 -1.00 0.10
C VAL A 114 0.03 -1.73 0.22
N THR A 115 0.81 -1.33 1.22
CA THR A 115 2.12 -1.93 1.47
C THR A 115 2.13 -2.70 2.77
N LYS A 116 2.80 -3.87 2.79
CA LYS A 116 3.13 -4.60 4.01
C LYS A 116 4.44 -4.08 4.60
N PRO A 117 4.58 -4.00 5.95
CA PRO A 117 5.81 -3.51 6.57
C PRO A 117 7.01 -4.39 6.26
N PHE A 118 8.22 -3.84 6.39
CA PHE A 118 9.46 -4.61 6.34
C PHE A 118 9.60 -5.55 7.56
N GLU A 119 10.36 -6.63 7.42
CA GLU A 119 10.62 -7.58 8.52
C GLU A 119 11.27 -6.93 9.75
N PHE A 120 12.16 -5.93 9.54
CA PHE A 120 12.77 -5.19 10.67
C PHE A 120 11.77 -4.39 11.50
N GLU A 121 10.57 -4.10 10.97
CA GLU A 121 9.50 -3.43 11.70
C GLU A 121 8.76 -4.35 12.68
N ARG A 122 9.06 -5.63 12.65
CA ARG A 122 8.61 -6.68 13.57
C ARG A 122 7.19 -7.20 13.34
N GLU A 123 6.94 -8.39 13.91
CA GLU A 123 5.68 -9.15 13.77
C GLU A 123 4.44 -8.36 14.21
N TYR A 124 4.54 -7.56 15.27
CA TYR A 124 3.39 -6.78 15.74
C TYR A 124 2.80 -5.89 14.64
N LYS A 125 3.67 -5.19 13.89
CA LYS A 125 3.20 -4.35 12.77
C LYS A 125 2.69 -5.20 11.60
N MET A 126 3.31 -6.34 11.34
CA MET A 126 2.84 -7.25 10.30
C MET A 126 1.44 -7.78 10.63
N ASN A 127 1.18 -8.19 11.86
CA ASN A 127 -0.14 -8.67 12.29
C ASN A 127 -1.20 -7.58 12.18
N LEU A 128 -0.89 -6.33 12.56
CA LEU A 128 -1.79 -5.20 12.33
C LEU A 128 -2.04 -4.96 10.83
N ALA A 129 -1.00 -5.09 9.99
CA ALA A 129 -1.13 -4.94 8.56
C ALA A 129 -2.06 -5.98 7.96
N LEU A 130 -1.91 -7.26 8.32
CA LEU A 130 -2.76 -8.35 7.84
C LEU A 130 -4.22 -8.17 8.24
N GLN A 131 -4.48 -7.72 9.48
CA GLN A 131 -5.85 -7.40 9.93
C GLN A 131 -6.46 -6.25 9.11
N GLY A 132 -5.69 -5.16 8.88
CA GLY A 132 -6.14 -4.02 8.08
C GLY A 132 -6.39 -4.37 6.61
N ILE A 133 -5.54 -5.22 6.03
CA ILE A 133 -5.69 -5.76 4.66
C ILE A 133 -6.97 -6.59 4.56
N ALA A 134 -7.21 -7.50 5.52
CA ALA A 134 -8.41 -8.32 5.54
C ALA A 134 -9.69 -7.48 5.68
N GLU A 135 -9.65 -6.39 6.44
CA GLU A 135 -10.78 -5.48 6.55
C GLU A 135 -11.00 -4.65 5.28
N LEU A 136 -9.91 -4.10 4.70
CA LEU A 136 -9.96 -3.32 3.46
C LEU A 136 -10.52 -4.13 2.28
N ARG A 137 -10.11 -5.40 2.17
CA ARG A 137 -10.55 -6.33 1.11
C ARG A 137 -12.07 -6.45 0.97
N LYS A 138 -12.83 -6.22 2.04
CA LYS A 138 -14.31 -6.28 2.02
C LYS A 138 -14.93 -5.13 1.22
N TYR A 139 -14.22 -4.03 1.08
CA TYR A 139 -14.75 -2.77 0.56
C TYR A 139 -14.09 -2.30 -0.73
N VAL A 140 -13.04 -2.95 -1.20
CA VAL A 140 -12.40 -2.64 -2.49
C VAL A 140 -12.84 -3.63 -3.57
N ASP A 141 -12.80 -3.20 -4.81
CA ASP A 141 -13.07 -4.04 -5.99
C ASP A 141 -11.82 -4.80 -6.41
N ALA A 142 -10.66 -4.13 -6.38
CA ALA A 142 -9.36 -4.72 -6.59
C ALA A 142 -8.41 -4.30 -5.46
N LEU A 143 -7.52 -5.21 -5.03
CA LEU A 143 -6.56 -4.97 -3.95
C LEU A 143 -5.15 -5.34 -4.41
N ILE A 144 -4.31 -4.33 -4.59
CA ILE A 144 -2.89 -4.49 -4.89
C ILE A 144 -2.12 -4.42 -3.57
N ILE A 145 -1.41 -5.49 -3.25
CA ILE A 145 -0.60 -5.60 -2.04
C ILE A 145 0.87 -5.60 -2.44
N VAL A 146 1.63 -4.64 -1.92
CA VAL A 146 3.08 -4.52 -2.15
C VAL A 146 3.84 -5.03 -0.93
N PRO A 147 4.49 -6.19 -0.99
CA PRO A 147 5.31 -6.69 0.11
C PRO A 147 6.67 -5.98 0.11
N ASN A 148 6.87 -5.00 1.02
CA ASN A 148 8.09 -4.20 1.08
C ASN A 148 9.37 -5.04 1.13
N GLN A 149 9.34 -6.19 1.82
CA GLN A 149 10.48 -7.08 1.95
C GLN A 149 10.96 -7.63 0.61
N LYS A 150 10.04 -7.93 -0.31
CA LYS A 150 10.37 -8.44 -1.64
C LYS A 150 11.07 -7.40 -2.53
N LEU A 151 10.85 -6.11 -2.28
CA LEU A 151 11.56 -5.04 -3.01
C LEU A 151 13.06 -5.03 -2.74
N LEU A 152 13.49 -5.50 -1.56
CA LEU A 152 14.90 -5.59 -1.22
C LEU A 152 15.65 -6.68 -2.01
N SER A 153 14.92 -7.65 -2.59
CA SER A 153 15.53 -8.71 -3.41
C SER A 153 15.83 -8.27 -4.85
N ILE A 154 15.27 -7.14 -5.29
CA ILE A 154 15.47 -6.60 -6.66
C ILE A 154 16.81 -5.88 -6.80
N LYS A 155 17.38 -5.38 -5.72
CA LYS A 155 18.59 -4.52 -5.75
C LYS A 155 19.76 -5.12 -4.97
N GLU A 156 20.95 -4.59 -5.28
CA GLU A 156 22.22 -4.96 -4.65
C GLU A 156 22.24 -4.78 -3.12
N LYS A 157 23.07 -5.56 -2.45
CA LYS A 157 23.30 -5.51 -1.00
C LYS A 157 23.71 -4.11 -0.55
N ASN A 158 23.21 -3.64 0.61
CA ASN A 158 23.51 -2.36 1.29
C ASN A 158 22.66 -1.14 0.89
N ILE A 159 21.36 -1.33 0.76
CA ILE A 159 20.41 -0.22 0.57
C ILE A 159 20.19 0.51 1.91
N SER A 160 20.23 1.86 1.90
CA SER A 160 19.87 2.65 3.08
C SER A 160 18.35 2.55 3.37
N ILE A 161 17.96 2.70 4.64
CA ILE A 161 16.54 2.72 5.03
C ILE A 161 15.76 3.77 4.21
N LYS A 162 16.33 4.96 4.00
CA LYS A 162 15.71 6.00 3.19
C LYS A 162 15.46 5.54 1.74
N ALA A 163 16.44 4.88 1.14
CA ALA A 163 16.31 4.35 -0.23
C ALA A 163 15.27 3.23 -0.30
N ALA A 164 15.21 2.34 0.70
CA ALA A 164 14.20 1.29 0.76
C ALA A 164 12.77 1.84 0.80
N TYR A 165 12.50 2.86 1.64
CA TYR A 165 11.18 3.50 1.65
C TYR A 165 10.89 4.29 0.37
N ALA A 166 11.88 4.93 -0.25
CA ALA A 166 11.71 5.58 -1.55
C ALA A 166 11.33 4.58 -2.66
N MET A 167 11.86 3.36 -2.63
CA MET A 167 11.44 2.29 -3.54
C MET A 167 9.97 1.91 -3.33
N VAL A 168 9.52 1.79 -2.07
CA VAL A 168 8.10 1.52 -1.75
C VAL A 168 7.20 2.64 -2.29
N ASP A 169 7.57 3.90 -2.04
CA ASP A 169 6.81 5.06 -2.52
C ASP A 169 6.76 5.08 -4.07
N ASN A 170 7.85 4.68 -4.74
CA ASN A 170 7.90 4.58 -6.20
C ASN A 170 6.98 3.46 -6.73
N VAL A 171 6.93 2.30 -6.09
CA VAL A 171 6.02 1.21 -6.52
C VAL A 171 4.55 1.62 -6.36
N LEU A 172 4.19 2.30 -5.26
CA LEU A 172 2.84 2.85 -5.10
C LEU A 172 2.53 3.89 -6.18
N TYR A 173 3.50 4.76 -6.52
CA TYR A 173 3.38 5.71 -7.61
C TYR A 173 3.12 5.02 -8.95
N GLN A 174 3.94 4.03 -9.29
CA GLN A 174 3.81 3.29 -10.55
C GLN A 174 2.47 2.52 -10.62
N ALA A 175 1.98 1.99 -9.51
CA ALA A 175 0.70 1.30 -9.46
C ALA A 175 -0.47 2.23 -9.82
N VAL A 176 -0.50 3.42 -9.23
CA VAL A 176 -1.55 4.41 -9.53
C VAL A 176 -1.36 4.98 -10.92
N LYS A 177 -0.14 5.38 -11.28
CA LYS A 177 0.19 5.93 -12.60
C LYS A 177 -0.17 4.95 -13.72
N GLY A 178 0.24 3.68 -13.61
CA GLY A 178 0.00 2.68 -14.63
C GLY A 178 -1.48 2.41 -14.93
N ILE A 179 -2.38 2.61 -13.98
CA ILE A 179 -3.83 2.53 -14.21
C ILE A 179 -4.39 3.88 -14.67
N SER A 180 -3.90 4.98 -14.09
CA SER A 180 -4.37 6.31 -14.42
C SER A 180 -4.05 6.68 -15.85
N ASP A 181 -2.82 6.44 -16.29
CA ASP A 181 -2.37 6.77 -17.65
C ASP A 181 -3.23 6.08 -18.72
N LEU A 182 -3.65 4.84 -18.47
CA LEU A 182 -4.54 4.10 -19.38
C LEU A 182 -5.90 4.78 -19.59
N ILE A 183 -6.34 5.60 -18.63
CA ILE A 183 -7.67 6.24 -18.64
C ILE A 183 -7.56 7.71 -19.04
N THR A 184 -6.50 8.40 -18.61
CA THR A 184 -6.40 9.87 -18.66
C THR A 184 -5.52 10.40 -19.79
N HIS A 185 -4.57 9.59 -20.27
CA HIS A 185 -3.72 10.00 -21.38
C HIS A 185 -4.38 9.69 -22.71
N ASP A 186 -4.30 10.65 -23.64
CA ASP A 186 -4.59 10.42 -25.05
C ASP A 186 -3.41 9.66 -25.69
N GLY A 187 -3.26 8.38 -25.32
CA GLY A 187 -2.27 7.48 -25.89
C GLY A 187 -2.57 7.11 -27.34
N PHE A 188 -1.70 6.35 -27.96
CA PHE A 188 -1.91 5.88 -29.34
C PHE A 188 -3.02 4.82 -29.41
N ILE A 189 -3.07 3.92 -28.41
CA ILE A 189 -4.19 2.98 -28.21
C ILE A 189 -4.74 3.22 -26.81
N ASN A 190 -5.91 3.84 -26.78
CA ASN A 190 -6.61 4.15 -25.53
C ASN A 190 -7.48 2.99 -25.07
N ILE A 191 -7.52 2.82 -23.77
CA ILE A 191 -8.48 1.93 -23.10
C ILE A 191 -9.58 2.81 -22.52
N ASP A 192 -10.83 2.51 -22.81
CA ASP A 192 -11.91 3.27 -22.20
C ASP A 192 -12.11 2.88 -20.70
N PHE A 193 -12.74 3.77 -19.97
CA PHE A 193 -12.95 3.57 -18.53
C PHE A 193 -13.76 2.30 -18.22
N GLU A 194 -14.69 1.92 -19.08
CA GLU A 194 -15.53 0.73 -18.87
C GLU A 194 -14.73 -0.56 -19.03
N ASP A 195 -13.71 -0.58 -19.88
CA ASP A 195 -12.80 -1.72 -20.01
C ASP A 195 -11.93 -1.89 -18.74
N VAL A 196 -11.40 -0.77 -18.20
CA VAL A 196 -10.68 -0.79 -16.93
C VAL A 196 -11.62 -1.21 -15.79
N ARG A 197 -12.84 -0.65 -15.74
CA ARG A 197 -13.87 -1.04 -14.77
C ARG A 197 -14.14 -2.53 -14.85
N SER A 198 -14.41 -3.07 -16.02
CA SER A 198 -14.73 -4.48 -16.22
C SER A 198 -13.61 -5.43 -15.77
N THR A 199 -12.38 -4.94 -15.78
CA THR A 199 -11.21 -5.72 -15.34
C THR A 199 -11.02 -5.68 -13.83
N LEU A 200 -11.32 -4.55 -13.19
CA LEU A 200 -11.03 -4.32 -11.78
C LEU A 200 -12.24 -4.52 -10.87
N GLU A 201 -13.47 -4.36 -11.38
CA GLU A 201 -14.68 -4.50 -10.56
C GLU A 201 -14.85 -5.95 -10.05
N GLY A 202 -14.87 -6.08 -8.73
CA GLY A 202 -14.98 -7.38 -8.08
C GLY A 202 -13.81 -8.34 -8.34
N ALA A 203 -12.67 -7.84 -8.81
CA ALA A 203 -11.51 -8.66 -9.17
C ALA A 203 -10.82 -9.30 -7.96
N GLY A 204 -11.02 -8.77 -6.76
CA GLY A 204 -10.37 -9.26 -5.55
C GLY A 204 -8.87 -8.91 -5.52
N ASP A 205 -8.01 -9.87 -5.24
CA ASP A 205 -6.57 -9.61 -5.22
C ASP A 205 -6.05 -9.36 -6.64
N ALA A 206 -5.23 -8.31 -6.76
CA ALA A 206 -4.55 -7.93 -7.97
C ALA A 206 -3.04 -7.86 -7.73
N HIS A 207 -2.27 -8.30 -8.70
CA HIS A 207 -0.81 -8.21 -8.65
C HIS A 207 -0.33 -7.31 -9.76
N MET A 208 0.66 -6.48 -9.44
CA MET A 208 1.30 -5.60 -10.40
C MET A 208 2.73 -6.01 -10.65
N ALA A 209 3.16 -5.92 -11.89
CA ALA A 209 4.55 -6.04 -12.27
C ALA A 209 4.91 -4.97 -13.29
N ILE A 210 6.17 -4.53 -13.23
CA ILE A 210 6.75 -3.59 -14.21
C ILE A 210 7.95 -4.28 -14.79
N GLY A 211 8.12 -4.19 -16.10
CA GLY A 211 9.27 -4.72 -16.80
C GLY A 211 9.88 -3.66 -17.68
N HIS A 212 11.20 -3.67 -17.76
CA HIS A 212 11.99 -2.78 -18.60
C HIS A 212 12.80 -3.61 -19.58
N GLY A 213 12.94 -3.13 -20.78
CA GLY A 213 13.79 -3.75 -21.78
C GLY A 213 14.41 -2.71 -22.69
N SER A 214 15.56 -3.01 -23.26
CA SER A 214 16.31 -2.08 -24.11
C SER A 214 16.93 -2.76 -25.33
N GLY A 215 17.18 -1.97 -26.39
CA GLY A 215 17.81 -2.45 -27.62
C GLY A 215 16.96 -3.49 -28.38
N ASP A 216 17.64 -4.42 -29.08
CA ASP A 216 17.00 -5.40 -29.96
C ASP A 216 16.22 -6.49 -29.23
N THR A 217 16.47 -6.68 -27.92
CA THR A 217 15.83 -7.68 -27.05
C THR A 217 14.85 -7.05 -26.05
N ARG A 218 14.45 -5.80 -26.27
CA ARG A 218 13.61 -5.03 -25.35
C ARG A 218 12.31 -5.74 -24.95
N ALA A 219 11.65 -6.36 -25.90
CA ALA A 219 10.39 -7.06 -25.66
C ALA A 219 10.57 -8.28 -24.74
N GLU A 220 11.59 -9.13 -25.03
CA GLU A 220 11.89 -10.31 -24.21
C GLU A 220 12.37 -9.94 -22.81
N GLU A 221 13.25 -8.94 -22.70
CA GLU A 221 13.78 -8.47 -21.42
C GLU A 221 12.65 -7.93 -20.55
N ALA A 222 11.81 -7.04 -21.09
CA ALA A 222 10.70 -6.45 -20.36
C ALA A 222 9.69 -7.52 -19.89
N VAL A 223 9.30 -8.46 -20.75
CA VAL A 223 8.39 -9.55 -20.36
C VAL A 223 9.05 -10.50 -19.35
N ALA A 224 10.33 -10.81 -19.50
CA ALA A 224 11.05 -11.65 -18.55
C ALA A 224 11.08 -10.99 -17.15
N GLU A 225 11.29 -9.67 -17.07
CA GLU A 225 11.23 -8.92 -15.81
C GLU A 225 9.83 -8.95 -15.19
N VAL A 226 8.77 -8.77 -15.98
CA VAL A 226 7.37 -8.89 -15.53
C VAL A 226 7.10 -10.28 -14.96
N VAL A 227 7.38 -11.34 -15.72
CA VAL A 227 7.04 -12.73 -15.33
C VAL A 227 7.82 -13.17 -14.09
N ASN A 228 9.06 -12.71 -13.92
CA ASN A 228 9.91 -13.02 -12.78
C ASN A 228 9.84 -11.96 -11.67
N SER A 229 8.93 -11.02 -11.76
CA SER A 229 8.81 -9.94 -10.77
C SER A 229 8.54 -10.50 -9.37
N PRO A 230 9.35 -10.15 -8.37
CA PRO A 230 9.09 -10.57 -6.99
C PRO A 230 7.84 -9.93 -6.40
N LEU A 231 7.27 -8.91 -7.04
CA LEU A 231 6.01 -8.28 -6.64
C LEU A 231 4.80 -9.17 -6.95
N LEU A 232 4.94 -10.11 -7.88
CA LEU A 232 3.92 -11.12 -8.11
C LEU A 232 3.97 -12.15 -6.97
N GLU A 233 2.97 -12.14 -6.09
CA GLU A 233 2.85 -13.17 -5.03
C GLU A 233 2.40 -14.51 -5.60
N THR A 234 1.66 -14.50 -6.69
CA THR A 234 1.23 -15.67 -7.46
C THR A 234 1.72 -15.56 -8.89
N SER A 235 1.91 -16.70 -9.53
CA SER A 235 2.33 -16.72 -10.94
C SER A 235 1.25 -16.10 -11.83
N ILE A 236 1.66 -15.29 -12.82
CA ILE A 236 0.78 -14.74 -13.86
C ILE A 236 -0.02 -15.83 -14.60
N LYS A 237 0.48 -17.08 -14.56
CA LYS A 237 -0.18 -18.26 -15.18
C LYS A 237 -1.60 -18.50 -14.70
N ASN A 238 -1.95 -18.02 -13.53
CA ASN A 238 -3.25 -18.22 -12.91
C ASN A 238 -4.17 -17.00 -13.06
N ALA A 239 -3.68 -15.93 -13.72
CA ALA A 239 -4.48 -14.73 -13.94
C ALA A 239 -5.59 -15.00 -14.98
N GLY A 240 -6.80 -14.57 -14.66
CA GLY A 240 -7.94 -14.62 -15.58
C GLY A 240 -8.01 -13.38 -16.48
N LYS A 241 -7.51 -12.23 -15.99
CA LYS A 241 -7.47 -10.99 -16.74
C LYS A 241 -6.14 -10.28 -16.57
N LEU A 242 -5.66 -9.65 -17.63
CA LEU A 242 -4.48 -8.79 -17.65
C LEU A 242 -4.86 -7.42 -18.18
N LEU A 243 -4.46 -6.38 -17.46
CA LEU A 243 -4.44 -5.01 -17.94
C LEU A 243 -2.97 -4.66 -18.20
N VAL A 244 -2.64 -4.31 -19.44
CA VAL A 244 -1.26 -4.11 -19.90
C VAL A 244 -1.12 -2.70 -20.45
N ASN A 245 -0.15 -1.94 -19.93
CA ASN A 245 0.28 -0.68 -20.52
C ASN A 245 1.67 -0.86 -21.13
N LEU A 246 1.81 -0.55 -22.40
CA LEU A 246 3.08 -0.54 -23.14
C LEU A 246 3.49 0.92 -23.35
N THR A 247 4.59 1.34 -22.73
CA THR A 247 5.19 2.65 -22.98
C THR A 247 6.49 2.45 -23.73
N MET A 248 6.62 3.07 -24.90
CA MET A 248 7.75 2.89 -25.80
C MET A 248 8.05 4.15 -26.61
N SER A 249 9.17 4.17 -27.35
CA SER A 249 9.46 5.25 -28.30
C SER A 249 8.57 5.13 -29.55
N GLU A 250 8.26 6.26 -30.20
CA GLU A 250 7.51 6.30 -31.48
C GLU A 250 8.19 5.49 -32.61
N ASP A 251 9.51 5.34 -32.55
CA ASP A 251 10.29 4.58 -33.51
C ASP A 251 10.33 3.06 -33.24
N THR A 252 9.66 2.59 -32.18
CA THR A 252 9.65 1.16 -31.83
C THR A 252 8.88 0.35 -32.87
N PRO A 253 9.47 -0.73 -33.41
CA PRO A 253 8.81 -1.58 -34.40
C PRO A 253 7.53 -2.22 -33.84
N LEU A 254 6.50 -2.36 -34.69
CA LEU A 254 5.25 -3.04 -34.32
C LEU A 254 5.50 -4.49 -33.86
N ASP A 255 6.48 -5.16 -34.46
CA ASP A 255 6.85 -6.54 -34.11
C ASP A 255 7.23 -6.70 -32.64
N ASP A 256 7.82 -5.66 -32.02
CA ASP A 256 8.18 -5.69 -30.60
C ASP A 256 6.93 -5.66 -29.71
N ALA A 257 5.93 -4.85 -30.07
CA ALA A 257 4.65 -4.82 -29.34
C ALA A 257 3.89 -6.15 -29.50
N GLU A 258 3.83 -6.71 -30.72
CA GLU A 258 3.23 -8.03 -30.97
C GLU A 258 3.93 -9.13 -30.17
N LYS A 259 5.25 -9.09 -30.11
CA LYS A 259 6.07 -10.04 -29.34
C LYS A 259 5.81 -9.98 -27.85
N VAL A 260 5.66 -8.77 -27.27
CA VAL A 260 5.27 -8.59 -25.88
C VAL A 260 3.93 -9.26 -25.62
N MET A 261 2.91 -8.97 -26.42
CA MET A 261 1.57 -9.52 -26.25
C MET A 261 1.57 -11.05 -26.39
N GLN A 262 2.32 -11.59 -27.33
CA GLN A 262 2.46 -13.03 -27.51
C GLN A 262 3.13 -13.69 -26.30
N LEU A 263 4.23 -13.14 -25.80
CA LEU A 263 4.96 -13.70 -24.65
C LEU A 263 4.17 -13.61 -23.35
N LEU A 264 3.46 -12.49 -23.08
CA LEU A 264 2.60 -12.34 -21.93
C LEU A 264 1.44 -13.34 -21.98
N THR A 265 0.78 -13.49 -23.14
CA THR A 265 -0.33 -14.45 -23.29
C THR A 265 0.14 -15.89 -23.12
N GLN A 266 1.32 -16.25 -23.64
CA GLN A 266 1.93 -17.58 -23.44
C GLN A 266 2.30 -17.85 -21.97
N SER A 267 2.63 -16.79 -21.24
CA SER A 267 3.00 -16.87 -19.81
C SER A 267 1.80 -16.89 -18.86
N ALA A 268 0.62 -16.53 -19.35
CA ALA A 268 -0.62 -16.48 -18.61
C ALA A 268 -1.49 -17.76 -18.79
N SER A 269 -2.72 -17.74 -18.32
CA SER A 269 -3.67 -18.84 -18.56
C SER A 269 -4.10 -18.86 -20.04
N LYS A 270 -4.53 -20.03 -20.54
CA LYS A 270 -4.96 -20.18 -21.95
C LYS A 270 -6.17 -19.31 -22.31
N ASP A 271 -7.02 -19.02 -21.34
CA ASP A 271 -8.25 -18.27 -21.52
C ASP A 271 -8.14 -16.86 -20.92
N VAL A 272 -6.92 -16.32 -20.78
CA VAL A 272 -6.68 -15.00 -20.24
C VAL A 272 -7.28 -13.93 -21.15
N GLN A 273 -8.07 -13.05 -20.57
CA GLN A 273 -8.52 -11.84 -21.25
C GLN A 273 -7.46 -10.75 -21.06
N VAL A 274 -6.94 -10.22 -22.17
CA VAL A 274 -5.93 -9.16 -22.14
C VAL A 274 -6.51 -7.88 -22.72
N ILE A 275 -6.47 -6.82 -21.90
CA ILE A 275 -6.79 -5.45 -22.32
C ILE A 275 -5.47 -4.70 -22.29
N HIS A 276 -5.15 -4.01 -23.40
CA HIS A 276 -3.87 -3.32 -23.51
C HIS A 276 -4.02 -1.91 -24.08
N GLY A 277 -3.22 -0.99 -23.56
CA GLY A 277 -2.98 0.33 -24.11
C GLY A 277 -1.54 0.48 -24.57
N VAL A 278 -1.32 1.42 -25.47
CA VAL A 278 -0.01 1.79 -25.97
C VAL A 278 0.17 3.29 -25.85
N ASP A 279 1.25 3.69 -25.24
CA ASP A 279 1.64 5.08 -25.07
C ASP A 279 3.06 5.31 -25.60
N PHE A 280 3.34 6.51 -26.12
CA PHE A 280 4.64 6.88 -26.63
C PHE A 280 5.30 7.91 -25.71
N ASP A 281 6.56 7.63 -25.36
CA ASP A 281 7.42 8.52 -24.60
C ASP A 281 8.75 8.71 -25.34
N SER A 282 8.98 9.93 -25.86
CA SER A 282 10.18 10.27 -26.61
C SER A 282 11.47 10.19 -25.78
N ASP A 283 11.37 10.20 -24.44
CA ASP A 283 12.54 10.10 -23.57
C ASP A 283 13.07 8.67 -23.46
N LEU A 284 12.24 7.66 -23.79
CA LEU A 284 12.60 6.24 -23.71
C LEU A 284 13.57 5.77 -24.79
N LYS A 285 13.72 6.51 -25.92
CA LYS A 285 14.61 6.15 -27.02
C LYS A 285 14.46 4.67 -27.46
N ASP A 286 15.49 3.84 -27.13
CA ASP A 286 15.51 2.40 -27.43
C ASP A 286 14.93 1.54 -26.29
N GLU A 287 14.32 2.15 -25.29
CA GLU A 287 13.76 1.45 -24.14
C GLU A 287 12.26 1.20 -24.29
N MET A 288 11.78 0.18 -23.60
CA MET A 288 10.37 -0.16 -23.48
C MET A 288 10.05 -0.40 -22.01
N VAL A 289 8.93 0.11 -21.54
CA VAL A 289 8.40 -0.15 -20.21
C VAL A 289 7.04 -0.82 -20.33
N ILE A 290 6.86 -1.93 -19.61
CA ILE A 290 5.61 -2.67 -19.59
C ILE A 290 5.08 -2.66 -18.17
N THR A 291 3.87 -2.13 -17.98
CA THR A 291 3.15 -2.26 -16.71
C THR A 291 2.03 -3.28 -16.88
N VAL A 292 2.03 -4.31 -16.05
CA VAL A 292 1.01 -5.38 -16.09
C VAL A 292 0.29 -5.43 -14.75
N ILE A 293 -1.04 -5.43 -14.81
CA ILE A 293 -1.91 -5.68 -13.66
C ILE A 293 -2.67 -6.97 -13.93
N ALA A 294 -2.38 -7.98 -13.13
CA ALA A 294 -2.97 -9.31 -13.23
C ALA A 294 -4.07 -9.45 -12.17
N THR A 295 -5.23 -9.92 -12.57
CA THR A 295 -6.41 -10.03 -11.71
C THR A 295 -7.18 -11.34 -11.93
N CYS A 296 -8.20 -11.55 -11.14
CA CYS A 296 -9.09 -12.72 -11.24
C CYS A 296 -8.33 -14.05 -11.20
N PHE A 297 -7.46 -14.20 -10.21
CA PHE A 297 -6.67 -15.42 -10.05
C PHE A 297 -7.55 -16.62 -9.72
N LYS A 298 -7.30 -17.74 -10.39
CA LYS A 298 -8.02 -19.00 -10.21
C LYS A 298 -7.05 -20.11 -9.84
N ASP A 299 -7.51 -21.06 -9.03
CA ASP A 299 -6.78 -22.31 -8.79
C ASP A 299 -6.87 -23.26 -10.01
N SER A 300 -6.22 -24.43 -9.92
CA SER A 300 -6.24 -25.44 -10.98
C SER A 300 -7.64 -26.03 -11.24
N GLU A 301 -8.59 -25.79 -10.34
CA GLU A 301 -9.98 -26.24 -10.42
C GLU A 301 -10.92 -25.11 -10.88
N GLY A 302 -10.39 -23.90 -11.15
CA GLY A 302 -11.16 -22.75 -11.61
C GLY A 302 -11.84 -21.94 -10.51
N HIS A 303 -11.57 -22.24 -9.23
CA HIS A 303 -12.08 -21.46 -8.12
C HIS A 303 -11.20 -20.23 -7.87
N SER A 304 -11.80 -19.15 -7.35
CA SER A 304 -11.04 -17.96 -6.94
C SER A 304 -10.01 -18.32 -5.88
N MET A 305 -8.75 -17.98 -6.11
CA MET A 305 -7.66 -18.28 -5.17
C MET A 305 -7.79 -17.43 -3.91
N ILE A 306 -7.79 -18.09 -2.76
CA ILE A 306 -7.59 -17.45 -1.46
C ILE A 306 -6.08 -17.26 -1.28
N THR A 307 -5.62 -16.01 -1.19
CA THR A 307 -4.19 -15.74 -0.98
C THR A 307 -3.71 -16.22 0.38
N SER A 308 -2.41 -16.47 0.51
CA SER A 308 -1.77 -16.83 1.77
C SER A 308 -2.09 -15.83 2.90
N ASP A 309 -2.19 -14.55 2.56
CA ASP A 309 -2.55 -13.49 3.50
C ASP A 309 -3.97 -13.62 4.03
N GLU A 310 -4.91 -14.05 3.19
CA GLU A 310 -6.30 -14.26 3.62
C GLU A 310 -6.40 -15.45 4.59
N ALA A 311 -5.67 -16.53 4.34
CA ALA A 311 -5.60 -17.69 5.23
C ALA A 311 -4.97 -17.30 6.58
N VAL A 312 -3.88 -16.54 6.57
CA VAL A 312 -3.23 -16.04 7.79
C VAL A 312 -4.14 -15.06 8.53
N ALA A 313 -4.79 -14.13 7.82
CA ALA A 313 -5.70 -13.17 8.44
C ALA A 313 -6.90 -13.85 9.10
N LYS A 314 -7.47 -14.89 8.48
CA LYS A 314 -8.54 -15.71 9.09
C LYS A 314 -8.06 -16.41 10.37
N THR A 315 -6.82 -16.92 10.37
CA THR A 315 -6.23 -17.56 11.56
C THR A 315 -5.98 -16.56 12.68
N VAL A 316 -5.44 -15.36 12.35
CA VAL A 316 -5.19 -14.28 13.33
C VAL A 316 -6.51 -13.75 13.91
N LEU A 317 -7.55 -13.57 13.08
CA LEU A 317 -8.88 -13.15 13.55
C LEU A 317 -9.56 -14.21 14.43
N ALA A 318 -9.36 -15.49 14.13
CA ALA A 318 -9.90 -16.59 14.93
C ALA A 318 -9.19 -16.75 16.29
N SER A 319 -7.97 -16.29 16.42
CA SER A 319 -7.17 -16.36 17.64
C SER A 319 -7.28 -15.14 18.57
N THR A 320 -7.95 -14.06 18.15
CA THR A 320 -8.26 -12.92 18.99
C THR A 320 -9.41 -13.29 19.95
N PRO A 321 -9.24 -13.21 21.29
CA PRO A 321 -10.33 -13.41 22.21
C PRO A 321 -11.41 -12.36 21.94
N THR A 322 -12.61 -12.80 21.59
CA THR A 322 -13.79 -11.95 21.60
C THR A 322 -14.03 -11.54 23.04
N GLU A 323 -13.92 -10.25 23.34
CA GLU A 323 -14.45 -9.71 24.59
C GLU A 323 -15.96 -9.98 24.59
N ASP A 324 -16.35 -10.93 25.42
CA ASP A 324 -17.74 -11.33 25.61
C ASP A 324 -18.46 -10.21 26.38
N THR A 325 -19.19 -9.37 25.66
CA THR A 325 -20.14 -8.43 26.27
C THR A 325 -21.44 -9.17 26.55
N GLY A 326 -21.50 -9.80 27.71
CA GLY A 326 -22.71 -10.55 28.07
C GLY A 326 -22.92 -10.82 29.57
N SER A 327 -23.75 -9.98 30.17
CA SER A 327 -24.57 -10.19 31.39
C SER A 327 -23.92 -10.13 32.76
N GLU A 328 -24.31 -9.06 33.43
CA GLU A 328 -24.33 -8.95 34.91
C GLU A 328 -24.94 -10.20 35.57
N LYS A 329 -24.17 -10.86 36.43
CA LYS A 329 -24.68 -11.53 37.63
C LYS A 329 -23.64 -11.43 38.74
N SER A 330 -24.04 -10.76 39.80
CA SER A 330 -23.42 -10.66 41.10
C SER A 330 -23.01 -12.02 41.66
N ALA A 331 -21.74 -12.16 42.05
CA ALA A 331 -21.33 -13.00 43.18
C ALA A 331 -19.87 -12.73 43.53
N ASP A 332 -19.73 -12.18 44.69
CA ASP A 332 -18.73 -12.43 45.73
C ASP A 332 -17.23 -12.19 45.49
N ASN A 333 -16.76 -11.25 46.33
CA ASN A 333 -15.38 -10.97 46.66
C ASN A 333 -14.61 -12.20 47.11
N SER A 334 -13.50 -12.49 46.44
CA SER A 334 -12.24 -12.93 47.06
C SER A 334 -11.25 -13.40 45.98
N PHE A 335 -10.36 -12.53 45.55
CA PHE A 335 -8.98 -12.86 45.14
C PHE A 335 -8.21 -11.56 44.90
N THR A 336 -7.90 -10.87 46.00
CA THR A 336 -6.79 -9.92 46.04
C THR A 336 -5.59 -10.67 46.62
N GLU A 337 -4.71 -11.16 45.77
CA GLU A 337 -3.34 -11.47 46.20
C GLU A 337 -2.36 -11.02 45.11
N SER A 338 -1.80 -9.87 45.37
CA SER A 338 -0.38 -9.57 45.55
C SER A 338 0.50 -9.77 44.32
N LEU A 339 0.65 -8.70 43.51
CA LEU A 339 1.93 -8.37 42.92
C LEU A 339 2.62 -7.33 43.79
N ILE A 340 3.39 -7.81 44.75
CA ILE A 340 4.29 -7.04 45.60
C ILE A 340 5.46 -6.60 44.75
N PHE A 341 5.54 -5.30 44.48
CA PHE A 341 6.80 -4.67 44.14
C PHE A 341 7.58 -4.46 45.44
N PRO A 342 8.86 -4.84 45.53
CA PRO A 342 9.63 -4.56 46.74
C PRO A 342 9.88 -3.03 46.80
N GLU A 343 9.37 -2.42 47.89
CA GLU A 343 9.73 -1.08 48.30
C GLU A 343 11.21 -1.08 48.72
N THR A 344 11.98 -0.18 48.19
CA THR A 344 13.31 0.17 48.67
C THR A 344 13.20 0.95 49.96
N PRO A 345 13.92 0.57 51.03
CA PRO A 345 13.91 1.31 52.27
C PRO A 345 14.66 2.64 52.16
N ALA A 346 14.01 3.72 52.58
CA ALA A 346 14.68 4.99 52.84
C ALA A 346 15.48 4.84 54.15
N ASN A 347 16.80 4.98 54.12
CA ASN A 347 17.54 5.83 55.03
C ASN A 347 19.06 5.83 54.84
N ALA A 348 19.55 7.05 54.77
CA ALA A 348 20.76 7.60 55.44
C ALA A 348 22.15 7.21 54.88
N GLY A 349 22.87 8.24 54.47
CA GLY A 349 24.29 8.39 54.74
C GLY A 349 25.20 8.54 53.55
N GLU A 350 25.43 9.77 53.21
CA GLU A 350 26.71 10.42 52.81
C GLU A 350 27.71 9.71 51.89
N SER A 351 28.05 10.48 50.85
CA SER A 351 29.39 10.63 50.17
C SER A 351 29.76 9.61 49.10
N GLY A 352 29.92 10.13 47.93
CA GLY A 352 30.68 9.52 46.81
C GLY A 352 30.12 9.91 45.46
N ASP A 353 30.64 10.97 44.88
CA ASP A 353 30.51 11.32 43.47
C ASP A 353 30.87 10.12 42.59
N ASP A 354 29.92 9.58 41.88
CA ASP A 354 30.11 8.83 40.64
C ASP A 354 28.77 8.80 39.87
N ASP A 355 28.51 9.91 39.20
CA ASP A 355 27.43 10.02 38.22
C ASP A 355 27.93 9.47 36.86
N PRO A 356 27.39 8.36 36.34
CA PRO A 356 27.80 7.77 35.07
C PRO A 356 27.57 8.68 33.85
N PHE A 357 26.89 9.83 33.99
CA PHE A 357 26.71 10.80 32.94
C PHE A 357 27.85 11.83 32.84
N THR A 358 28.73 11.89 33.82
CA THR A 358 29.85 12.84 33.81
C THR A 358 30.96 12.42 32.82
N GLU A 359 31.17 11.13 32.58
CA GLU A 359 32.11 10.61 31.58
C GLU A 359 31.62 10.81 30.14
N LEU A 360 30.33 10.79 29.92
CA LEU A 360 29.78 10.95 28.54
C LEU A 360 29.86 12.41 28.04
N SER A 361 29.78 13.39 28.96
CA SER A 361 29.89 14.81 28.62
C SER A 361 31.33 15.23 28.35
N ALA A 362 32.30 14.55 28.96
CA ALA A 362 33.75 14.80 28.70
C ALA A 362 34.21 14.26 27.33
N LEU A 363 33.56 13.18 26.84
CA LEU A 363 33.88 12.61 25.52
C LEU A 363 33.30 13.41 24.35
N LEU A 364 32.22 14.17 24.55
CA LEU A 364 31.59 14.99 23.53
C LEU A 364 32.25 16.36 23.33
N ASN A 365 32.97 16.86 24.34
CA ASN A 365 33.64 18.16 24.27
C ASN A 365 35.08 18.11 23.71
N ASN A 366 35.62 16.93 23.38
CA ASN A 366 36.98 16.76 22.90
C ASN A 366 37.08 16.46 21.38
N ARG A 367 36.06 16.81 20.60
CA ARG A 367 36.08 16.78 19.12
C ARG A 367 35.78 18.15 18.54
N GLY A 368 36.60 19.11 18.87
CA GLY A 368 36.54 20.45 18.30
C GLY A 368 37.90 21.16 18.50
N ASN A 369 38.92 20.70 17.82
CA ASN A 369 40.08 21.46 17.37
C ASN A 369 40.74 20.69 16.22
#